data_8c5f3ea2d68d369e589367b4fcadacd2
#
_entry.id   8c5f3ea2d68d369e589367b4fcadacd2
#
_cell.length_a   1.000
_cell.length_b   1.000
_cell.length_c   1.000
_cell.angle_alpha   90.00
_cell.angle_beta   90.00
_cell.angle_gamma   90.00
#
_symmetry.space_group_name_H-M   'P 1'
#
loop_
_entity.id
_entity.type
_entity.pdbx_description
1 polymer ?
#
loop_
_entity_poly.entity_id
_entity_poly.type
_entity_poly.pdbx_seq_one_letter_code
_entity_poly.pdbx_strand_id
1 'polypeptide(L)'
;MKVNRIQELERLILYHKELYYRGKAEISDEAYDKLEDELKKLDAENPILKLVGHMQVDSNLKVAHQKKMLSLDKTYEEKDLYKWIDKEDVISIFKIDGSSCSLIYKEGHLVMAKTRGDGSFGENITKKAMFIADIPKAIPIQDEIEVRGEIFCIEANFFHLSREMEKLGLEKPTSQRNIVAGLLGRKENIQLASYLSFKAFDLINEQKYKKEQQKLDKLQEIGFSLPEFEIHKSKKDVEKRIQEAKDFMVKGDYLVDGLVFIYDDLKLHAELGETSHHPRYKIAFKFAGDTKVTEIKKIEWGVSRNGTLTPVAMVEPVELSGAMISRVTLHNFGMVQNFELKSGDKIEIIRSGEVIPKFLGIVEKSQGHFTYPKHCPSCKNKLIVQDIWLYCENLNCPAKVKEEILNYIQKSGIDDLSDKRLDEMMGKGLVETIPDIYKLKVDDFLILDKVKDKLATKMYENIQKSLDQTLAQFISAIGVEGVSITKSEKIIAQGYNTIEKIMALDLDKMMKIEGFAEKSSQTFIESIKLKKDLIKELIKLGVKIKADEINTGEGPLKDLKFCITGELSMPRGEFEKLIKKNGGVMVGSVSKNTSYLITNETDSTSSKFVKAKDLNILIITEKKLLTMIGE
;
A
#
# COMPACT_ATOMS: atom_id res chain seq x y z
N MET A 1 15.66 -31.11 -30.74
CA MET A 1 15.82 -30.00 -29.76
C MET A 1 14.47 -29.48 -29.27
N LYS A 2 13.54 -29.05 -30.16
CA LYS A 2 12.24 -28.46 -29.74
C LYS A 2 11.35 -29.44 -28.93
N VAL A 3 11.25 -30.71 -29.33
CA VAL A 3 10.45 -31.74 -28.63
C VAL A 3 10.97 -32.03 -27.22
N ASN A 4 12.30 -32.12 -27.05
CA ASN A 4 12.91 -32.34 -25.73
C ASN A 4 12.66 -31.15 -24.78
N ARG A 5 12.64 -29.92 -25.31
CA ARG A 5 12.39 -28.73 -24.49
C ARG A 5 10.93 -28.65 -24.04
N ILE A 6 9.98 -29.01 -24.90
CA ILE A 6 8.56 -29.12 -24.53
C ILE A 6 8.39 -30.12 -23.39
N GLN A 7 8.93 -31.33 -23.49
CA GLN A 7 8.82 -32.34 -22.43
C GLN A 7 9.48 -31.90 -21.11
N GLU A 8 10.59 -31.19 -21.19
CA GLU A 8 11.24 -30.61 -20.01
C GLU A 8 10.36 -29.55 -19.34
N LEU A 9 9.77 -28.63 -20.12
CA LEU A 9 8.85 -27.60 -19.64
C LEU A 9 7.58 -28.22 -19.03
N GLU A 10 7.00 -29.21 -19.67
CA GLU A 10 5.87 -29.97 -19.16
C GLU A 10 6.15 -30.54 -17.76
N ARG A 11 7.33 -31.18 -17.61
CA ARG A 11 7.75 -31.75 -16.33
C ARG A 11 7.97 -30.68 -15.27
N LEU A 12 8.64 -29.58 -15.61
CA LEU A 12 8.91 -28.47 -14.68
C LEU A 12 7.62 -27.79 -14.24
N ILE A 13 6.71 -27.50 -15.16
CA ILE A 13 5.42 -26.87 -14.86
C ILE A 13 4.60 -27.76 -13.92
N LEU A 14 4.47 -29.05 -14.19
CA LEU A 14 3.75 -29.98 -13.33
C LEU A 14 4.40 -30.11 -11.95
N TYR A 15 5.72 -30.20 -11.88
CA TYR A 15 6.49 -30.32 -10.64
C TYR A 15 6.30 -29.09 -9.74
N HIS A 16 6.53 -27.89 -10.28
CA HIS A 16 6.40 -26.66 -9.50
C HIS A 16 4.93 -26.35 -9.14
N LYS A 17 4.00 -26.72 -10.00
CA LYS A 17 2.57 -26.63 -9.71
C LYS A 17 2.17 -27.53 -8.53
N GLU A 18 2.67 -28.75 -8.49
CA GLU A 18 2.45 -29.67 -7.37
C GLU A 18 3.05 -29.14 -6.06
N LEU A 19 4.28 -28.64 -6.10
CA LEU A 19 4.95 -28.06 -4.94
C LEU A 19 4.21 -26.82 -4.41
N TYR A 20 3.74 -25.97 -5.31
CA TYR A 20 2.94 -24.80 -4.96
C TYR A 20 1.70 -25.19 -4.13
N TYR A 21 0.89 -26.13 -4.64
CA TYR A 21 -0.32 -26.57 -3.94
C TYR A 21 -0.05 -27.38 -2.67
N ARG A 22 1.15 -27.88 -2.47
CA ARG A 22 1.61 -28.48 -1.22
C ARG A 22 2.16 -27.47 -0.21
N GLY A 23 2.17 -26.18 -0.53
CA GLY A 23 2.75 -25.12 0.32
C GLY A 23 4.29 -25.14 0.37
N LYS A 24 4.95 -25.75 -0.63
CA LYS A 24 6.41 -25.92 -0.73
C LYS A 24 6.95 -25.34 -2.04
N ALA A 25 6.42 -24.20 -2.48
CA ALA A 25 6.88 -23.57 -3.72
C ALA A 25 8.40 -23.30 -3.68
N GLU A 26 9.12 -23.75 -4.69
CA GLU A 26 10.57 -23.59 -4.84
C GLU A 26 10.93 -22.46 -5.81
N ILE A 27 9.97 -22.00 -6.61
CA ILE A 27 10.15 -20.88 -7.55
C ILE A 27 9.07 -19.83 -7.33
N SER A 28 9.37 -18.58 -7.74
CA SER A 28 8.40 -17.48 -7.71
C SER A 28 7.31 -17.67 -8.77
N ASP A 29 6.17 -16.99 -8.60
CA ASP A 29 5.09 -16.98 -9.59
C ASP A 29 5.56 -16.50 -10.95
N GLU A 30 6.42 -15.47 -10.95
CA GLU A 30 6.98 -14.95 -12.19
C GLU A 30 7.85 -16.00 -12.90
N ALA A 31 8.65 -16.74 -12.14
CA ALA A 31 9.46 -17.82 -12.70
C ALA A 31 8.57 -18.96 -13.24
N TYR A 32 7.48 -19.25 -12.53
CA TYR A 32 6.49 -20.24 -12.98
C TYR A 32 5.74 -19.76 -14.24
N ASP A 33 5.28 -18.50 -14.27
CA ASP A 33 4.62 -17.90 -15.42
C ASP A 33 5.53 -17.89 -16.67
N LYS A 34 6.86 -17.67 -16.48
CA LYS A 34 7.84 -17.76 -17.60
C LYS A 34 7.92 -19.15 -18.20
N LEU A 35 7.82 -20.20 -17.38
CA LEU A 35 7.78 -21.58 -17.89
C LEU A 35 6.52 -21.83 -18.72
N GLU A 36 5.34 -21.37 -18.25
CA GLU A 36 4.09 -21.48 -19.00
C GLU A 36 4.13 -20.67 -20.30
N ASP A 37 4.67 -19.44 -20.27
CA ASP A 37 4.81 -18.58 -21.45
C ASP A 37 5.79 -19.17 -22.48
N GLU A 38 6.88 -19.81 -22.04
CA GLU A 38 7.80 -20.51 -22.93
C GLU A 38 7.14 -21.71 -23.58
N LEU A 39 6.39 -22.52 -22.80
CA LEU A 39 5.65 -23.66 -23.33
C LEU A 39 4.59 -23.19 -24.34
N LYS A 40 3.84 -22.14 -24.03
CA LYS A 40 2.83 -21.55 -24.90
C LYS A 40 3.41 -21.05 -26.24
N LYS A 41 4.62 -20.49 -26.25
CA LYS A 41 5.33 -20.12 -27.50
C LYS A 41 5.76 -21.31 -28.33
N LEU A 42 6.08 -22.43 -27.69
CA LEU A 42 6.54 -23.65 -28.38
C LEU A 42 5.38 -24.54 -28.83
N ASP A 43 4.31 -24.60 -28.01
CA ASP A 43 3.10 -25.40 -28.23
C ASP A 43 1.90 -24.76 -27.54
N ALA A 44 1.21 -23.87 -28.25
CA ALA A 44 0.08 -23.09 -27.72
C ALA A 44 -1.14 -23.96 -27.33
N GLU A 45 -1.28 -25.16 -27.91
CA GLU A 45 -2.38 -26.09 -27.62
C GLU A 45 -2.00 -27.18 -26.63
N ASN A 46 -0.84 -27.07 -25.97
CA ASN A 46 -0.36 -28.07 -25.04
C ASN A 46 -1.38 -28.34 -23.92
N PRO A 47 -1.74 -29.60 -23.64
CA PRO A 47 -2.72 -29.95 -22.61
C PRO A 47 -2.37 -29.44 -21.20
N ILE A 48 -1.09 -29.28 -20.89
CA ILE A 48 -0.62 -28.83 -19.56
C ILE A 48 -0.97 -27.37 -19.31
N LEU A 49 -0.94 -26.52 -20.34
CA LEU A 49 -1.40 -25.13 -20.25
C LEU A 49 -2.91 -25.02 -19.95
N LYS A 50 -3.65 -26.08 -20.26
CA LYS A 50 -5.09 -26.20 -20.04
C LYS A 50 -5.46 -26.73 -18.66
N LEU A 51 -4.49 -27.19 -17.87
CA LEU A 51 -4.71 -27.68 -16.51
C LEU A 51 -4.91 -26.49 -15.55
N VAL A 52 -6.11 -26.36 -14.98
CA VAL A 52 -6.41 -25.38 -13.92
C VAL A 52 -6.29 -26.07 -12.55
N GLY A 53 -5.39 -25.58 -11.69
CA GLY A 53 -5.22 -26.12 -10.34
C GLY A 53 -4.41 -27.42 -10.28
N HIS A 54 -4.47 -28.11 -9.13
CA HIS A 54 -3.77 -29.37 -8.85
C HIS A 54 -4.74 -30.55 -8.77
N MET A 55 -4.43 -31.66 -9.44
CA MET A 55 -5.16 -32.92 -9.28
C MET A 55 -4.60 -33.70 -8.08
N GLN A 56 -5.24 -33.59 -6.90
CA GLN A 56 -4.94 -34.51 -5.80
C GLN A 56 -5.67 -35.85 -5.96
N VAL A 57 -4.97 -36.92 -5.62
CA VAL A 57 -5.42 -38.31 -5.85
C VAL A 57 -6.47 -38.79 -4.82
N ASP A 58 -6.79 -37.99 -3.79
CA ASP A 58 -7.73 -38.42 -2.72
C ASP A 58 -9.17 -38.07 -3.09
N SER A 59 -9.88 -38.99 -3.74
CA SER A 59 -11.21 -38.78 -4.33
C SER A 59 -12.33 -38.48 -3.34
N ASN A 60 -12.14 -38.69 -2.03
CA ASN A 60 -13.19 -38.54 -1.02
C ASN A 60 -13.33 -37.12 -0.46
N LEU A 61 -12.42 -36.21 -0.77
CA LEU A 61 -12.44 -34.81 -0.29
C LEU A 61 -12.79 -33.79 -1.37
N LYS A 62 -12.93 -34.22 -2.63
CA LYS A 62 -13.23 -33.33 -3.77
C LYS A 62 -14.73 -33.07 -3.91
N VAL A 63 -15.06 -31.78 -4.10
CA VAL A 63 -16.44 -31.31 -4.29
C VAL A 63 -16.53 -30.55 -5.61
N ALA A 64 -17.53 -30.87 -6.43
CA ALA A 64 -17.75 -30.20 -7.70
C ALA A 64 -18.17 -28.73 -7.52
N HIS A 65 -17.70 -27.85 -8.42
CA HIS A 65 -18.23 -26.50 -8.56
C HIS A 65 -19.49 -26.53 -9.44
N GLN A 66 -20.57 -25.88 -8.99
CA GLN A 66 -21.79 -25.75 -9.80
C GLN A 66 -21.52 -24.89 -11.06
N LYS A 67 -20.82 -23.78 -10.89
CA LYS A 67 -20.23 -22.97 -11.97
C LYS A 67 -18.72 -23.07 -11.88
N LYS A 68 -18.05 -23.37 -12.99
CA LYS A 68 -16.58 -23.51 -13.01
C LYS A 68 -15.90 -22.27 -12.43
N MET A 69 -14.83 -22.48 -11.70
CA MET A 69 -13.99 -21.43 -11.13
C MET A 69 -12.77 -21.24 -12.03
N LEU A 70 -12.97 -20.52 -13.13
CA LEU A 70 -11.99 -20.34 -14.20
C LEU A 70 -10.78 -19.52 -13.74
N SER A 71 -9.66 -19.69 -14.45
CA SER A 71 -8.50 -18.80 -14.36
C SER A 71 -8.82 -17.45 -15.02
N LEU A 72 -7.92 -16.49 -14.93
CA LEU A 72 -8.01 -15.22 -15.64
C LEU A 72 -7.01 -15.20 -16.79
N ASP A 73 -7.39 -14.56 -17.89
CA ASP A 73 -6.40 -14.13 -18.89
C ASP A 73 -5.48 -13.07 -18.26
N LYS A 74 -4.24 -12.95 -18.75
CA LYS A 74 -3.24 -12.08 -18.13
C LYS A 74 -2.52 -11.23 -19.18
N THR A 75 -2.18 -10.01 -18.77
CA THR A 75 -1.26 -9.14 -19.51
C THR A 75 -0.29 -8.47 -18.53
N TYR A 76 0.89 -8.13 -19.04
CA TYR A 76 1.94 -7.41 -18.32
C TYR A 76 2.16 -6.01 -18.90
N GLU A 77 1.63 -5.76 -20.10
CA GLU A 77 1.83 -4.54 -20.85
C GLU A 77 0.60 -3.63 -20.73
N GLU A 78 0.81 -2.40 -20.29
CA GLU A 78 -0.25 -1.40 -20.17
C GLU A 78 -0.96 -1.15 -21.51
N LYS A 79 -0.20 -1.21 -22.63
CA LYS A 79 -0.75 -1.07 -23.98
C LYS A 79 -1.82 -2.11 -24.29
N ASP A 80 -1.59 -3.37 -23.91
CA ASP A 80 -2.54 -4.45 -24.16
C ASP A 80 -3.74 -4.35 -23.22
N LEU A 81 -3.52 -3.95 -21.97
CA LEU A 81 -4.60 -3.64 -21.03
C LEU A 81 -5.49 -2.53 -21.58
N TYR A 82 -4.93 -1.42 -22.08
CA TYR A 82 -5.71 -0.32 -22.63
C TYR A 82 -6.47 -0.70 -23.89
N LYS A 83 -5.93 -1.59 -24.71
CA LYS A 83 -6.62 -2.15 -25.86
C LYS A 83 -7.82 -3.02 -25.45
N TRP A 84 -7.68 -3.78 -24.35
CA TRP A 84 -8.75 -4.60 -23.81
C TRP A 84 -9.85 -3.74 -23.18
N ILE A 85 -9.50 -2.68 -22.40
CA ILE A 85 -10.48 -1.77 -21.78
C ILE A 85 -11.29 -1.03 -22.86
N ASP A 86 -10.68 -0.65 -23.99
CA ASP A 86 -11.23 0.19 -25.06
C ASP A 86 -11.95 1.42 -24.50
N LYS A 87 -13.28 1.47 -24.59
CA LYS A 87 -14.13 2.61 -24.14
C LYS A 87 -15.07 2.24 -23.00
N GLU A 88 -14.99 1.02 -22.51
CA GLU A 88 -15.91 0.52 -21.50
C GLU A 88 -15.54 0.99 -20.08
N ASP A 89 -16.55 1.16 -19.23
CA ASP A 89 -16.33 1.37 -17.79
C ASP A 89 -15.82 0.05 -17.18
N VAL A 90 -14.71 0.11 -16.45
CA VAL A 90 -14.09 -1.05 -15.81
C VAL A 90 -13.91 -0.84 -14.33
N ILE A 91 -14.01 -1.92 -13.58
CA ILE A 91 -13.65 -2.00 -12.16
C ILE A 91 -12.27 -2.62 -12.08
N SER A 92 -11.37 -2.04 -11.29
CA SER A 92 -10.13 -2.67 -10.87
C SER A 92 -10.24 -3.17 -9.44
N ILE A 93 -9.76 -4.37 -9.17
CA ILE A 93 -9.70 -5.00 -7.85
C ILE A 93 -8.26 -5.44 -7.62
N PHE A 94 -7.71 -5.24 -6.41
CA PHE A 94 -6.40 -5.77 -6.06
C PHE A 94 -6.40 -7.29 -6.19
N LYS A 95 -5.44 -7.80 -6.96
CA LYS A 95 -5.24 -9.24 -7.12
C LYS A 95 -4.44 -9.77 -5.94
N ILE A 96 -5.16 -10.28 -4.94
CA ILE A 96 -4.55 -10.87 -3.75
C ILE A 96 -3.83 -12.16 -4.15
N ASP A 97 -2.64 -12.36 -3.59
CA ASP A 97 -1.87 -13.58 -3.75
C ASP A 97 -2.11 -14.54 -2.58
N GLY A 98 -3.02 -15.47 -2.78
CA GLY A 98 -3.48 -16.40 -1.76
C GLY A 98 -3.99 -17.71 -2.36
N SER A 99 -5.14 -18.17 -1.85
CA SER A 99 -5.85 -19.37 -2.34
C SER A 99 -7.31 -19.04 -2.56
N SER A 100 -7.75 -19.06 -3.81
CA SER A 100 -9.14 -18.79 -4.16
C SER A 100 -10.07 -19.87 -3.63
N CYS A 101 -11.21 -19.46 -3.13
CA CYS A 101 -12.25 -20.39 -2.65
C CYS A 101 -13.66 -19.93 -2.99
N SER A 102 -14.59 -20.87 -2.89
CA SER A 102 -16.02 -20.69 -3.07
C SER A 102 -16.72 -21.06 -1.77
N LEU A 103 -17.60 -20.16 -1.31
CA LEU A 103 -18.42 -20.30 -0.11
C LEU A 103 -19.88 -20.43 -0.53
N ILE A 104 -20.58 -21.47 -0.09
CA ILE A 104 -21.98 -21.70 -0.37
C ILE A 104 -22.79 -21.42 0.90
N TYR A 105 -23.77 -20.57 0.78
CA TYR A 105 -24.73 -20.25 1.84
C TYR A 105 -26.12 -20.76 1.45
N LYS A 106 -26.83 -21.35 2.42
CA LYS A 106 -28.22 -21.77 2.31
C LYS A 106 -28.95 -21.37 3.58
N GLU A 107 -30.15 -20.86 3.44
CA GLU A 107 -30.97 -20.40 4.57
C GLU A 107 -30.18 -19.46 5.52
N GLY A 108 -29.36 -18.59 4.92
CA GLY A 108 -28.53 -17.65 5.64
C GLY A 108 -27.27 -18.22 6.31
N HIS A 109 -26.99 -19.53 6.20
CA HIS A 109 -25.86 -20.16 6.88
C HIS A 109 -24.80 -20.70 5.91
N LEU A 110 -23.51 -20.59 6.30
CA LEU A 110 -22.41 -21.22 5.56
C LEU A 110 -22.53 -22.75 5.65
N VAL A 111 -22.84 -23.39 4.53
CA VAL A 111 -22.99 -24.85 4.46
C VAL A 111 -21.77 -25.53 3.84
N MET A 112 -21.00 -24.83 2.99
CA MET A 112 -19.84 -25.38 2.34
C MET A 112 -18.82 -24.32 1.98
N ALA A 113 -17.54 -24.65 2.17
CA ALA A 113 -16.40 -23.93 1.61
C ALA A 113 -15.50 -24.90 0.87
N LYS A 114 -15.07 -24.54 -0.34
CA LYS A 114 -14.22 -25.36 -1.20
C LYS A 114 -13.16 -24.53 -1.90
N THR A 115 -11.95 -25.07 -2.06
CA THR A 115 -10.88 -24.42 -2.83
C THR A 115 -11.24 -24.39 -4.32
N ARG A 116 -10.55 -23.55 -5.10
CA ARG A 116 -10.69 -23.55 -6.56
C ARG A 116 -10.38 -24.93 -7.16
N GLY A 117 -9.34 -25.63 -6.65
CA GLY A 117 -8.87 -26.88 -7.20
C GLY A 117 -8.47 -26.76 -8.68
N ASP A 118 -8.99 -27.65 -9.52
CA ASP A 118 -8.80 -27.61 -10.98
C ASP A 118 -9.84 -26.75 -11.71
N GLY A 119 -10.65 -26.00 -10.96
CA GLY A 119 -11.75 -25.17 -11.46
C GLY A 119 -13.08 -25.93 -11.64
N SER A 120 -13.07 -27.23 -11.80
CA SER A 120 -14.26 -28.08 -11.83
C SER A 120 -14.52 -28.77 -10.48
N PHE A 121 -13.45 -29.14 -9.77
CA PHE A 121 -13.48 -29.77 -8.46
C PHE A 121 -12.51 -29.08 -7.52
N GLY A 122 -12.96 -28.73 -6.32
CA GLY A 122 -12.15 -28.19 -5.23
C GLY A 122 -12.12 -29.10 -4.01
N GLU A 123 -11.20 -28.85 -3.10
CA GLU A 123 -11.16 -29.55 -1.81
C GLU A 123 -12.17 -28.93 -0.84
N ASN A 124 -12.84 -29.76 -0.05
CA ASN A 124 -13.72 -29.28 1.01
C ASN A 124 -12.90 -28.74 2.18
N ILE A 125 -12.99 -27.44 2.39
CA ILE A 125 -12.32 -26.72 3.47
C ILE A 125 -13.30 -26.14 4.51
N THR A 126 -14.56 -26.59 4.52
CA THR A 126 -15.63 -26.01 5.36
C THR A 126 -15.23 -25.92 6.83
N LYS A 127 -14.65 -27.01 7.39
CA LYS A 127 -14.20 -27.02 8.79
C LYS A 127 -13.14 -25.93 9.07
N LYS A 128 -12.24 -25.66 8.13
CA LYS A 128 -11.19 -24.65 8.25
C LYS A 128 -11.75 -23.24 8.08
N ALA A 129 -12.67 -23.06 7.14
CA ALA A 129 -13.36 -21.79 6.91
C ALA A 129 -14.14 -21.32 8.15
N MET A 130 -14.60 -22.22 9.01
CA MET A 130 -15.24 -21.87 10.27
C MET A 130 -14.30 -21.16 11.26
N PHE A 131 -12.99 -21.36 11.16
CA PHE A 131 -12.01 -20.67 12.01
C PHE A 131 -11.57 -19.31 11.45
N ILE A 132 -11.78 -19.03 10.14
CA ILE A 132 -11.40 -17.75 9.52
C ILE A 132 -12.45 -16.69 9.94
N ALA A 133 -12.01 -15.68 10.67
CA ALA A 133 -12.90 -14.66 11.27
C ALA A 133 -13.65 -13.85 10.20
N ASP A 134 -12.97 -13.49 9.10
CA ASP A 134 -13.51 -12.68 8.00
C ASP A 134 -14.56 -13.39 7.13
N ILE A 135 -14.78 -14.67 7.34
CA ILE A 135 -15.83 -15.43 6.67
C ILE A 135 -17.08 -15.40 7.55
N PRO A 136 -18.16 -14.67 7.19
CA PRO A 136 -19.41 -14.69 7.91
C PRO A 136 -19.98 -16.11 8.02
N LYS A 137 -20.36 -16.55 9.20
CA LYS A 137 -20.98 -17.87 9.41
C LYS A 137 -22.47 -17.84 9.12
N ALA A 138 -23.06 -16.65 9.21
CA ALA A 138 -24.43 -16.36 8.83
C ALA A 138 -24.51 -15.02 8.07
N ILE A 139 -25.44 -14.93 7.12
CA ILE A 139 -25.72 -13.76 6.30
C ILE A 139 -27.23 -13.50 6.22
N PRO A 140 -27.70 -12.27 5.94
CA PRO A 140 -29.13 -11.93 5.92
C PRO A 140 -29.85 -12.37 4.63
N ILE A 141 -29.32 -13.31 3.86
CA ILE A 141 -29.92 -13.84 2.63
C ILE A 141 -30.35 -15.28 2.85
N GLN A 142 -31.64 -15.58 2.62
CA GLN A 142 -32.18 -16.93 2.77
C GLN A 142 -31.99 -17.79 1.52
N ASP A 143 -31.94 -17.17 0.34
CA ASP A 143 -31.69 -17.87 -0.90
C ASP A 143 -30.31 -18.55 -0.90
N GLU A 144 -30.16 -19.63 -1.67
CA GLU A 144 -28.84 -20.21 -1.89
C GLU A 144 -27.99 -19.25 -2.73
N ILE A 145 -26.83 -18.88 -2.22
CA ILE A 145 -25.83 -18.06 -2.93
C ILE A 145 -24.45 -18.66 -2.86
N GLU A 146 -23.64 -18.38 -3.87
CA GLU A 146 -22.20 -18.67 -3.91
C GLU A 146 -21.41 -17.37 -3.88
N VAL A 147 -20.52 -17.24 -2.88
CA VAL A 147 -19.56 -16.13 -2.77
C VAL A 147 -18.17 -16.65 -3.06
N ARG A 148 -17.44 -15.99 -3.96
CA ARG A 148 -16.05 -16.31 -4.26
C ARG A 148 -15.13 -15.26 -3.69
N GLY A 149 -13.98 -15.70 -3.19
CA GLY A 149 -12.99 -14.82 -2.59
C GLY A 149 -11.61 -15.46 -2.50
N GLU A 150 -10.70 -14.73 -1.93
CA GLU A 150 -9.32 -15.16 -1.71
C GLU A 150 -9.06 -15.32 -0.22
N ILE A 151 -8.52 -16.49 0.17
CA ILE A 151 -7.96 -16.73 1.50
C ILE A 151 -6.48 -16.39 1.43
N PHE A 152 -6.01 -15.56 2.37
CA PHE A 152 -4.63 -15.08 2.41
C PHE A 152 -4.15 -14.95 3.85
N CYS A 153 -2.88 -14.61 4.04
CA CYS A 153 -2.29 -14.37 5.36
C CYS A 153 -1.70 -12.97 5.40
N ILE A 154 -2.10 -12.15 6.37
CA ILE A 154 -1.47 -10.84 6.59
C ILE A 154 -0.12 -11.00 7.29
N GLU A 155 0.79 -10.04 7.12
CA GLU A 155 2.16 -10.13 7.63
C GLU A 155 2.21 -10.36 9.15
N ALA A 156 1.42 -9.61 9.93
CA ALA A 156 1.38 -9.77 11.38
C ALA A 156 0.95 -11.18 11.79
N ASN A 157 -0.10 -11.72 11.17
CA ASN A 157 -0.58 -13.07 11.45
C ASN A 157 0.42 -14.14 11.03
N PHE A 158 1.16 -13.93 9.95
CA PHE A 158 2.19 -14.85 9.48
C PHE A 158 3.28 -15.06 10.55
N PHE A 159 3.71 -14.00 11.22
CA PHE A 159 4.70 -14.11 12.29
C PHE A 159 4.14 -14.80 13.56
N HIS A 160 2.90 -14.49 13.93
CA HIS A 160 2.23 -15.18 15.04
C HIS A 160 2.05 -16.66 14.76
N LEU A 161 1.56 -16.99 13.58
CA LEU A 161 1.37 -18.35 13.11
C LEU A 161 2.69 -19.13 13.09
N SER A 162 3.77 -18.52 12.61
CA SER A 162 5.10 -19.14 12.59
C SER A 162 5.56 -19.56 13.99
N ARG A 163 5.34 -18.71 15.01
CA ARG A 163 5.65 -19.01 16.41
C ARG A 163 4.76 -20.11 16.97
N GLU A 164 3.47 -20.12 16.65
CA GLU A 164 2.56 -21.18 17.11
C GLU A 164 2.90 -22.52 16.47
N MET A 165 3.25 -22.53 15.19
CA MET A 165 3.70 -23.75 14.51
C MET A 165 4.99 -24.32 15.15
N GLU A 166 5.95 -23.46 15.48
CA GLU A 166 7.17 -23.84 16.18
C GLU A 166 6.88 -24.48 17.56
N LYS A 167 5.97 -23.89 18.36
CA LYS A 167 5.53 -24.45 19.66
C LYS A 167 4.89 -25.84 19.51
N LEU A 168 4.21 -26.08 18.40
CA LEU A 168 3.58 -27.35 18.07
C LEU A 168 4.57 -28.37 17.43
N GLY A 169 5.85 -28.01 17.31
CA GLY A 169 6.86 -28.85 16.65
C GLY A 169 6.65 -28.98 15.13
N LEU A 170 5.94 -28.06 14.53
CA LEU A 170 5.69 -28.04 13.09
C LEU A 170 6.76 -27.20 12.36
N GLU A 171 6.98 -27.52 11.09
CA GLU A 171 7.88 -26.77 10.23
C GLU A 171 7.43 -25.30 10.07
N LYS A 172 8.35 -24.35 10.21
CA LYS A 172 8.06 -22.92 10.03
C LYS A 172 7.66 -22.63 8.58
N PRO A 173 6.67 -21.77 8.38
CA PRO A 173 6.27 -21.39 7.03
C PRO A 173 7.35 -20.55 6.34
N THR A 174 7.53 -20.76 5.05
CA THR A 174 8.55 -20.08 4.24
C THR A 174 8.05 -18.77 3.63
N SER A 175 6.74 -18.62 3.43
CA SER A 175 6.13 -17.38 2.92
C SER A 175 4.65 -17.29 3.29
N GLN A 176 4.11 -16.05 3.27
CA GLN A 176 2.67 -15.80 3.48
C GLN A 176 1.79 -16.55 2.47
N ARG A 177 2.26 -16.73 1.25
CA ARG A 177 1.56 -17.44 0.19
C ARG A 177 1.53 -18.95 0.45
N ASN A 178 2.70 -19.56 0.65
CA ASN A 178 2.82 -21.01 0.81
C ASN A 178 2.09 -21.53 2.04
N ILE A 179 2.05 -20.73 3.13
CA ILE A 179 1.37 -21.16 4.34
C ILE A 179 -0.15 -21.29 4.16
N VAL A 180 -0.77 -20.47 3.30
CA VAL A 180 -2.21 -20.56 3.04
C VAL A 180 -2.56 -21.92 2.47
N ALA A 181 -1.89 -22.32 1.39
CA ALA A 181 -2.10 -23.64 0.78
C ALA A 181 -1.76 -24.77 1.77
N GLY A 182 -0.65 -24.62 2.53
CA GLY A 182 -0.23 -25.58 3.54
C GLY A 182 -1.28 -25.78 4.65
N LEU A 183 -1.89 -24.70 5.17
CA LEU A 183 -2.94 -24.79 6.20
C LEU A 183 -4.25 -25.35 5.64
N LEU A 184 -4.64 -24.95 4.43
CA LEU A 184 -5.84 -25.48 3.79
C LEU A 184 -5.72 -26.97 3.46
N GLY A 185 -4.52 -27.49 3.18
CA GLY A 185 -4.26 -28.92 2.96
C GLY A 185 -4.15 -29.77 4.24
N ARG A 186 -4.00 -29.17 5.45
CA ARG A 186 -3.77 -29.91 6.70
C ARG A 186 -5.00 -30.73 7.13
N LYS A 187 -4.75 -31.91 7.67
CA LYS A 187 -5.76 -32.76 8.31
C LYS A 187 -5.81 -32.56 9.83
N GLU A 188 -4.69 -32.15 10.44
CA GLU A 188 -4.52 -31.87 11.87
C GLU A 188 -4.23 -30.39 12.09
N ASN A 189 -4.41 -29.92 13.32
CA ASN A 189 -4.21 -28.52 13.72
C ASN A 189 -4.99 -27.53 12.84
N ILE A 190 -6.21 -27.87 12.45
CA ILE A 190 -7.07 -27.07 11.55
C ILE A 190 -7.43 -25.71 12.14
N GLN A 191 -7.37 -25.56 13.48
CA GLN A 191 -7.58 -24.30 14.18
C GLN A 191 -6.55 -23.22 13.81
N LEU A 192 -5.38 -23.59 13.29
CA LEU A 192 -4.39 -22.64 12.77
C LEU A 192 -4.92 -21.82 11.58
N ALA A 193 -6.02 -22.26 10.95
CA ALA A 193 -6.71 -21.43 9.94
C ALA A 193 -7.29 -20.11 10.51
N SER A 194 -7.38 -19.95 11.84
CA SER A 194 -7.75 -18.68 12.48
C SER A 194 -6.75 -17.54 12.24
N TYR A 195 -5.54 -17.84 11.80
CA TYR A 195 -4.54 -16.85 11.38
C TYR A 195 -4.69 -16.40 9.93
N LEU A 196 -5.59 -17.03 9.16
CA LEU A 196 -5.88 -16.65 7.79
C LEU A 196 -6.96 -15.58 7.74
N SER A 197 -6.93 -14.79 6.68
CA SER A 197 -7.90 -13.75 6.35
C SER A 197 -8.63 -14.10 5.06
N PHE A 198 -9.77 -13.45 4.82
CA PHE A 198 -10.58 -13.65 3.63
C PHE A 198 -11.12 -12.32 3.10
N LYS A 199 -11.06 -12.14 1.78
CA LYS A 199 -11.74 -11.05 1.08
C LYS A 199 -12.55 -11.61 -0.09
N ALA A 200 -13.84 -11.22 -0.17
CA ALA A 200 -14.72 -11.64 -1.26
C ALA A 200 -14.48 -10.78 -2.51
N PHE A 201 -14.55 -11.37 -3.70
CA PHE A 201 -14.38 -10.64 -4.96
C PHE A 201 -15.47 -10.94 -6.01
N ASP A 202 -16.36 -11.91 -5.78
CA ASP A 202 -17.44 -12.22 -6.74
C ASP A 202 -18.66 -12.83 -6.03
N LEU A 203 -19.85 -12.45 -6.49
CA LEU A 203 -21.13 -13.03 -6.09
C LEU A 203 -21.76 -13.73 -7.30
N ILE A 204 -21.93 -15.04 -7.19
CA ILE A 204 -22.46 -15.88 -8.27
C ILE A 204 -23.99 -15.96 -8.16
N ASN A 205 -24.66 -14.85 -8.49
CA ASN A 205 -26.11 -14.78 -8.65
C ASN A 205 -26.44 -13.64 -9.64
N GLU A 206 -26.20 -13.90 -10.92
CA GLU A 206 -26.16 -12.88 -11.97
C GLU A 206 -27.52 -12.29 -12.37
N GLN A 207 -28.62 -12.97 -12.09
CA GLN A 207 -29.93 -12.57 -12.62
C GLN A 207 -30.55 -11.32 -11.97
N LYS A 208 -30.02 -10.86 -10.82
CA LYS A 208 -30.57 -9.72 -10.05
C LYS A 208 -29.87 -8.38 -10.32
N TYR A 209 -28.69 -8.38 -10.96
CA TYR A 209 -27.84 -7.20 -11.10
C TYR A 209 -27.60 -6.83 -12.57
N LYS A 210 -27.38 -5.54 -12.82
CA LYS A 210 -27.02 -5.02 -14.15
C LYS A 210 -25.54 -4.64 -14.24
N LYS A 211 -24.91 -4.42 -13.10
CA LYS A 211 -23.54 -3.95 -12.97
C LYS A 211 -22.75 -4.80 -11.98
N GLU A 212 -21.47 -5.01 -12.28
CA GLU A 212 -20.54 -5.71 -11.37
C GLU A 212 -20.39 -4.96 -10.04
N GLN A 213 -20.37 -3.61 -10.08
CA GLN A 213 -20.38 -2.79 -8.87
C GLN A 213 -21.50 -3.17 -7.91
N GLN A 214 -22.73 -3.39 -8.41
CA GLN A 214 -23.87 -3.75 -7.57
C GLN A 214 -23.66 -5.08 -6.83
N LYS A 215 -22.93 -6.03 -7.43
CA LYS A 215 -22.56 -7.30 -6.78
C LYS A 215 -21.57 -7.06 -5.65
N LEU A 216 -20.56 -6.20 -5.87
CA LEU A 216 -19.57 -5.83 -4.85
C LEU A 216 -20.22 -5.08 -3.69
N ASP A 217 -21.09 -4.11 -3.97
CA ASP A 217 -21.84 -3.38 -2.96
C ASP A 217 -22.70 -4.33 -2.12
N LYS A 218 -23.34 -5.33 -2.76
CA LYS A 218 -24.13 -6.35 -2.07
C LYS A 218 -23.29 -7.24 -1.16
N LEU A 219 -22.09 -7.62 -1.59
CA LEU A 219 -21.16 -8.38 -0.74
C LEU A 219 -20.79 -7.60 0.52
N GLN A 220 -20.54 -6.29 0.43
CA GLN A 220 -20.28 -5.44 1.60
C GLN A 220 -21.51 -5.33 2.51
N GLU A 221 -22.71 -5.12 1.93
CA GLU A 221 -23.97 -5.05 2.67
C GLU A 221 -24.24 -6.30 3.52
N ILE A 222 -23.90 -7.48 3.00
CA ILE A 222 -24.11 -8.76 3.72
C ILE A 222 -22.94 -9.17 4.60
N GLY A 223 -21.94 -8.28 4.80
CA GLY A 223 -20.90 -8.41 5.81
C GLY A 223 -19.56 -8.96 5.33
N PHE A 224 -19.31 -9.02 4.03
CA PHE A 224 -17.99 -9.41 3.51
C PHE A 224 -17.04 -8.22 3.38
N SER A 225 -15.79 -8.43 3.76
CA SER A 225 -14.69 -7.54 3.36
C SER A 225 -14.31 -7.81 1.91
N LEU A 226 -14.01 -6.73 1.16
CA LEU A 226 -13.57 -6.80 -0.24
C LEU A 226 -12.11 -6.35 -0.37
N PRO A 227 -11.38 -6.81 -1.39
CA PRO A 227 -10.16 -6.13 -1.80
C PRO A 227 -10.47 -4.68 -2.19
N GLU A 228 -9.48 -3.80 -2.13
CA GLU A 228 -9.62 -2.43 -2.57
C GLU A 228 -9.99 -2.41 -4.06
N PHE A 229 -11.13 -1.79 -4.38
CA PHE A 229 -11.62 -1.69 -5.75
C PHE A 229 -11.97 -0.25 -6.13
N GLU A 230 -11.84 0.06 -7.41
CA GLU A 230 -12.22 1.37 -7.98
C GLU A 230 -12.83 1.20 -9.36
N ILE A 231 -13.73 2.15 -9.71
CA ILE A 231 -14.34 2.22 -11.03
C ILE A 231 -13.58 3.23 -11.87
N HIS A 232 -13.18 2.83 -13.06
CA HIS A 232 -12.41 3.64 -13.99
C HIS A 232 -13.22 3.95 -15.24
N LYS A 233 -13.27 5.24 -15.55
CA LYS A 233 -13.93 5.79 -16.76
C LYS A 233 -12.92 6.41 -17.72
N SER A 234 -11.66 6.41 -17.35
CA SER A 234 -10.59 6.96 -18.17
C SER A 234 -9.28 6.18 -18.00
N LYS A 235 -8.50 6.19 -19.07
CA LYS A 235 -7.15 5.61 -19.08
C LYS A 235 -6.26 6.15 -17.95
N LYS A 236 -6.36 7.43 -17.65
CA LYS A 236 -5.55 8.08 -16.61
C LYS A 236 -5.89 7.58 -15.21
N ASP A 237 -7.16 7.26 -14.96
CA ASP A 237 -7.56 6.69 -13.66
C ASP A 237 -6.96 5.29 -13.51
N VAL A 238 -6.90 4.52 -14.61
CA VAL A 238 -6.23 3.21 -14.66
C VAL A 238 -4.73 3.33 -14.39
N GLU A 239 -4.03 4.30 -15.01
CA GLU A 239 -2.60 4.56 -14.77
C GLU A 239 -2.33 4.86 -13.29
N LYS A 240 -3.15 5.73 -12.69
CA LYS A 240 -3.05 6.07 -11.25
C LYS A 240 -3.25 4.81 -10.40
N ARG A 241 -4.26 4.00 -10.71
CA ARG A 241 -4.57 2.78 -9.98
C ARG A 241 -3.45 1.74 -10.06
N ILE A 242 -2.83 1.60 -11.23
CA ILE A 242 -1.66 0.74 -11.40
C ILE A 242 -0.52 1.21 -10.48
N GLN A 243 -0.28 2.52 -10.36
CA GLN A 243 0.76 3.03 -9.47
C GLN A 243 0.42 2.82 -8.00
N GLU A 244 -0.82 3.04 -7.58
CA GLU A 244 -1.29 2.76 -6.21
C GLU A 244 -1.12 1.28 -5.84
N ALA A 245 -1.43 0.37 -6.77
CA ALA A 245 -1.26 -1.06 -6.54
C ALA A 245 0.22 -1.48 -6.48
N LYS A 246 1.10 -0.84 -7.28
CA LYS A 246 2.56 -1.01 -7.15
C LYS A 246 3.06 -0.54 -5.79
N ASP A 247 2.57 0.60 -5.29
CA ASP A 247 2.92 1.11 -3.97
C ASP A 247 2.41 0.19 -2.85
N PHE A 248 1.19 -0.33 -2.98
CA PHE A 248 0.62 -1.29 -2.04
C PHE A 248 1.41 -2.60 -2.01
N MET A 249 1.86 -3.10 -3.15
CA MET A 249 2.70 -4.30 -3.24
C MET A 249 3.95 -4.21 -2.36
N VAL A 250 4.46 -2.99 -2.12
CA VAL A 250 5.64 -2.74 -1.27
C VAL A 250 5.26 -2.49 0.18
N LYS A 251 4.19 -1.73 0.44
CA LYS A 251 3.83 -1.21 1.77
C LYS A 251 2.65 -1.94 2.41
N GLY A 252 1.92 -2.73 1.63
CA GLY A 252 0.74 -3.44 2.09
C GLY A 252 1.09 -4.57 3.07
N ASP A 253 0.14 -4.91 3.90
CA ASP A 253 0.24 -5.95 4.94
C ASP A 253 -0.09 -7.36 4.43
N TYR A 254 -0.51 -7.49 3.16
CA TYR A 254 -0.70 -8.75 2.46
C TYR A 254 -0.17 -8.70 1.03
N LEU A 255 0.04 -9.86 0.44
CA LEU A 255 0.64 -9.98 -0.89
C LEU A 255 -0.40 -9.74 -1.99
N VAL A 256 -0.01 -8.94 -2.99
CA VAL A 256 -0.74 -8.75 -4.25
C VAL A 256 0.22 -8.95 -5.42
N ASP A 257 -0.24 -9.56 -6.52
CA ASP A 257 0.56 -9.80 -7.73
C ASP A 257 0.09 -8.96 -8.94
N GLY A 258 -0.87 -8.05 -8.71
CA GLY A 258 -1.39 -7.18 -9.74
C GLY A 258 -2.78 -6.61 -9.45
N LEU A 259 -3.50 -6.35 -10.52
CA LEU A 259 -4.89 -5.90 -10.53
C LEU A 259 -5.74 -6.85 -11.40
N VAL A 260 -6.99 -7.04 -11.03
CA VAL A 260 -7.99 -7.65 -11.91
C VAL A 260 -8.88 -6.55 -12.43
N PHE A 261 -8.97 -6.40 -13.76
CA PHE A 261 -9.90 -5.49 -14.41
C PHE A 261 -11.13 -6.27 -14.88
N ILE A 262 -12.32 -5.70 -14.68
CA ILE A 262 -13.61 -6.32 -14.94
C ILE A 262 -14.48 -5.27 -15.60
N TYR A 263 -15.16 -5.58 -16.70
CA TYR A 263 -16.19 -4.68 -17.24
C TYR A 263 -17.34 -4.52 -16.25
N ASP A 264 -17.82 -3.30 -16.06
CA ASP A 264 -18.91 -3.04 -15.08
C ASP A 264 -20.28 -3.48 -15.59
N ASP A 265 -20.50 -3.55 -16.91
CA ASP A 265 -21.77 -3.95 -17.51
C ASP A 265 -21.91 -5.48 -17.60
N LEU A 266 -22.82 -6.07 -16.81
CA LEU A 266 -23.10 -7.52 -16.83
C LEU A 266 -23.75 -8.00 -18.14
N LYS A 267 -24.37 -7.12 -18.92
CA LYS A 267 -24.85 -7.47 -20.25
C LYS A 267 -23.67 -7.77 -21.18
N LEU A 268 -22.62 -6.96 -21.10
CA LEU A 268 -21.38 -7.19 -21.83
C LEU A 268 -20.70 -8.50 -21.41
N HIS A 269 -20.78 -8.88 -20.12
CA HIS A 269 -20.30 -10.20 -19.67
C HIS A 269 -20.99 -11.36 -20.38
N ALA A 270 -22.31 -11.27 -20.55
CA ALA A 270 -23.09 -12.28 -21.24
C ALA A 270 -22.77 -12.33 -22.75
N GLU A 271 -22.53 -11.17 -23.37
CA GLU A 271 -22.18 -11.08 -24.81
C GLU A 271 -20.78 -11.61 -25.11
N LEU A 272 -19.78 -11.28 -24.28
CA LEU A 272 -18.40 -11.71 -24.44
C LEU A 272 -18.19 -13.19 -24.06
N GLY A 273 -18.94 -13.65 -23.06
CA GLY A 273 -18.89 -15.02 -22.57
C GLY A 273 -17.56 -15.44 -22.00
N GLU A 274 -17.35 -16.76 -21.96
CA GLU A 274 -16.19 -17.41 -21.37
C GLU A 274 -15.53 -18.35 -22.39
N THR A 275 -14.22 -18.51 -22.27
CA THR A 275 -13.50 -19.63 -22.93
C THR A 275 -13.55 -20.87 -22.03
N SER A 276 -12.94 -21.97 -22.47
CA SER A 276 -12.77 -23.14 -21.59
C SER A 276 -11.89 -22.86 -20.35
N HIS A 277 -11.14 -21.75 -20.34
CA HIS A 277 -10.09 -21.46 -19.34
C HIS A 277 -10.28 -20.12 -18.61
N HIS A 278 -10.82 -19.10 -19.26
CA HIS A 278 -10.97 -17.76 -18.67
C HIS A 278 -12.19 -17.02 -19.22
N PRO A 279 -12.83 -16.14 -18.42
CA PRO A 279 -13.84 -15.21 -18.89
C PRO A 279 -13.19 -14.14 -19.78
N ARG A 280 -13.90 -13.67 -20.82
CA ARG A 280 -13.41 -12.61 -21.70
C ARG A 280 -13.65 -11.21 -21.15
N TYR A 281 -14.49 -11.10 -20.14
CA TYR A 281 -14.89 -9.86 -19.47
C TYR A 281 -14.05 -9.53 -18.21
N LYS A 282 -13.06 -10.36 -17.90
CA LYS A 282 -12.10 -10.12 -16.80
C LYS A 282 -10.69 -10.38 -17.32
N ILE A 283 -9.74 -9.53 -16.93
CA ILE A 283 -8.31 -9.70 -17.25
C ILE A 283 -7.46 -9.37 -16.03
N ALA A 284 -6.44 -10.14 -15.79
CA ALA A 284 -5.42 -9.85 -14.79
C ALA A 284 -4.30 -9.02 -15.42
N PHE A 285 -4.08 -7.82 -14.89
CA PHE A 285 -2.87 -7.04 -15.16
C PHE A 285 -1.86 -7.38 -14.08
N LYS A 286 -0.86 -8.15 -14.42
CA LYS A 286 0.20 -8.55 -13.51
C LYS A 286 1.37 -7.58 -13.59
N PHE A 287 1.94 -7.26 -12.45
CA PHE A 287 3.16 -6.48 -12.44
C PHE A 287 4.32 -7.36 -12.87
N ALA A 288 5.01 -6.95 -13.92
CA ALA A 288 6.31 -7.53 -14.24
C ALA A 288 7.27 -7.13 -13.13
N GLY A 289 7.52 -8.02 -12.20
CA GLY A 289 8.53 -7.86 -11.18
C GLY A 289 9.74 -8.70 -11.56
N ASP A 290 10.84 -8.07 -11.97
CA ASP A 290 12.09 -8.80 -12.06
C ASP A 290 12.48 -9.30 -10.68
N THR A 291 12.82 -10.57 -10.57
CA THR A 291 13.43 -11.12 -9.36
C THR A 291 14.91 -11.43 -9.61
N LYS A 292 15.71 -11.29 -8.58
CA LYS A 292 17.14 -11.67 -8.60
C LYS A 292 17.54 -12.28 -7.27
N VAL A 293 18.47 -13.20 -7.36
CA VAL A 293 19.14 -13.73 -6.18
C VAL A 293 20.39 -12.91 -5.89
N THR A 294 20.57 -12.52 -4.64
CA THR A 294 21.75 -11.80 -4.16
C THR A 294 22.11 -12.26 -2.75
N GLU A 295 23.35 -11.97 -2.32
CA GLU A 295 23.88 -12.37 -1.01
C GLU A 295 23.83 -11.23 0.00
N ILE A 296 23.38 -11.48 1.21
CA ILE A 296 23.44 -10.52 2.32
C ILE A 296 24.87 -10.35 2.79
N LYS A 297 25.41 -9.14 2.68
CA LYS A 297 26.75 -8.80 3.24
C LYS A 297 26.68 -8.46 4.71
N LYS A 298 25.68 -7.67 5.11
CA LYS A 298 25.38 -7.31 6.51
C LYS A 298 23.93 -6.82 6.62
N ILE A 299 23.40 -6.82 7.83
CA ILE A 299 22.12 -6.19 8.15
C ILE A 299 22.39 -4.94 8.98
N GLU A 300 21.97 -3.78 8.47
CA GLU A 300 22.01 -2.49 9.17
C GLU A 300 20.68 -2.24 9.85
N TRP A 301 20.73 -1.58 11.02
CA TRP A 301 19.56 -1.28 11.83
C TRP A 301 19.42 0.22 12.02
N GLY A 302 18.48 0.82 11.31
CA GLY A 302 18.11 2.22 11.48
C GLY A 302 17.15 2.39 12.66
N VAL A 303 17.31 3.45 13.44
CA VAL A 303 16.39 3.79 14.54
C VAL A 303 15.46 4.90 14.08
N SER A 304 14.17 4.63 14.03
CA SER A 304 13.16 5.61 13.67
C SER A 304 12.90 6.62 14.80
N ARG A 305 12.19 7.67 14.49
CA ARG A 305 11.75 8.71 15.45
C ARG A 305 11.05 8.13 16.68
N ASN A 306 10.24 7.10 16.53
CA ASN A 306 9.53 6.45 17.64
C ASN A 306 10.37 5.38 18.34
N GLY A 307 11.63 5.22 17.97
CA GLY A 307 12.54 4.24 18.57
C GLY A 307 12.45 2.84 17.96
N THR A 308 11.60 2.61 16.99
CA THR A 308 11.54 1.33 16.27
C THR A 308 12.78 1.13 15.43
N LEU A 309 13.39 -0.06 15.51
CA LEU A 309 14.52 -0.42 14.67
C LEU A 309 14.03 -1.09 13.37
N THR A 310 14.43 -0.51 12.25
CA THR A 310 14.13 -1.04 10.92
C THR A 310 15.37 -1.69 10.33
N PRO A 311 15.33 -2.99 9.99
CA PRO A 311 16.44 -3.69 9.36
C PRO A 311 16.50 -3.45 7.86
N VAL A 312 17.71 -3.24 7.35
CA VAL A 312 18.00 -3.14 5.90
C VAL A 312 19.18 -4.07 5.59
N ALA A 313 18.97 -5.01 4.68
CA ALA A 313 20.05 -5.84 4.18
C ALA A 313 20.91 -5.03 3.20
N MET A 314 22.19 -4.94 3.49
CA MET A 314 23.22 -4.55 2.51
C MET A 314 23.59 -5.82 1.75
N VAL A 315 23.36 -5.82 0.44
CA VAL A 315 23.52 -7.02 -0.38
C VAL A 315 24.65 -6.84 -1.38
N GLU A 316 25.13 -7.96 -1.96
CA GLU A 316 25.99 -7.89 -3.13
C GLU A 316 25.25 -7.14 -4.23
N PRO A 317 25.86 -6.09 -4.82
CA PRO A 317 25.18 -5.30 -5.84
C PRO A 317 24.72 -6.15 -7.01
N VAL A 318 23.44 -6.09 -7.34
CA VAL A 318 22.83 -6.81 -8.46
C VAL A 318 21.97 -5.86 -9.29
N GLU A 319 22.05 -5.99 -10.61
CA GLU A 319 21.18 -5.23 -11.50
C GLU A 319 19.77 -5.83 -11.52
N LEU A 320 18.77 -4.99 -11.24
CA LEU A 320 17.37 -5.40 -11.16
C LEU A 320 16.47 -4.27 -11.69
N SER A 321 15.71 -4.54 -12.74
CA SER A 321 14.84 -3.57 -13.43
C SER A 321 15.57 -2.26 -13.77
N GLY A 322 16.75 -2.35 -14.37
CA GLY A 322 17.56 -1.20 -14.83
C GLY A 322 18.22 -0.37 -13.72
N ALA A 323 18.24 -0.85 -12.48
CA ALA A 323 18.95 -0.19 -11.38
C ALA A 323 19.85 -1.16 -10.62
N MET A 324 21.01 -0.65 -10.15
CA MET A 324 21.93 -1.38 -9.30
C MET A 324 21.43 -1.40 -7.86
N ILE A 325 21.01 -2.56 -7.37
CA ILE A 325 20.47 -2.76 -6.03
C ILE A 325 21.58 -3.23 -5.09
N SER A 326 21.83 -2.46 -4.05
CA SER A 326 22.78 -2.78 -2.97
C SER A 326 22.13 -2.76 -1.57
N ARG A 327 20.85 -2.36 -1.48
CA ARG A 327 20.09 -2.26 -0.23
C ARG A 327 18.69 -2.82 -0.42
N VAL A 328 18.25 -3.68 0.49
CA VAL A 328 16.93 -4.33 0.46
C VAL A 328 16.27 -4.15 1.81
N THR A 329 15.04 -3.64 1.84
CA THR A 329 14.31 -3.56 3.11
C THR A 329 13.93 -4.95 3.62
N LEU A 330 14.13 -5.17 4.91
CA LEU A 330 13.68 -6.36 5.63
C LEU A 330 12.48 -6.05 6.54
N HIS A 331 11.78 -4.95 6.27
CA HIS A 331 10.57 -4.47 6.94
C HIS A 331 10.68 -4.30 8.46
N ASN A 332 10.82 -5.38 9.22
CA ASN A 332 10.80 -5.37 10.68
C ASN A 332 11.70 -6.46 11.27
N PHE A 333 11.88 -6.43 12.59
CA PHE A 333 12.66 -7.42 13.33
C PHE A 333 12.07 -8.84 13.20
N GLY A 334 10.72 -8.96 13.18
CA GLY A 334 10.04 -10.24 13.02
C GLY A 334 10.45 -10.98 11.74
N MET A 335 10.61 -10.24 10.62
CA MET A 335 11.12 -10.78 9.36
C MET A 335 12.52 -11.38 9.55
N VAL A 336 13.46 -10.60 10.12
CA VAL A 336 14.85 -11.04 10.33
C VAL A 336 14.91 -12.24 11.27
N GLN A 337 14.10 -12.23 12.33
CA GLN A 337 14.03 -13.30 13.32
C GLN A 337 13.41 -14.58 12.74
N ASN A 338 12.28 -14.46 12.03
CA ASN A 338 11.55 -15.61 11.51
C ASN A 338 12.38 -16.39 10.48
N PHE A 339 13.06 -15.66 9.60
CA PHE A 339 13.92 -16.26 8.59
C PHE A 339 15.34 -16.50 9.08
N GLU A 340 15.69 -16.07 10.33
CA GLU A 340 17.04 -16.15 10.89
C GLU A 340 18.09 -15.56 9.94
N LEU A 341 17.75 -14.41 9.33
CA LEU A 341 18.58 -13.78 8.29
C LEU A 341 19.93 -13.35 8.84
N LYS A 342 20.99 -13.65 8.10
CA LYS A 342 22.36 -13.33 8.46
C LYS A 342 23.24 -13.10 7.24
N SER A 343 24.45 -12.62 7.49
CA SER A 343 25.46 -12.45 6.43
C SER A 343 25.78 -13.78 5.75
N GLY A 344 25.94 -13.74 4.45
CA GLY A 344 26.19 -14.90 3.57
C GLY A 344 24.93 -15.62 3.11
N ASP A 345 23.73 -15.31 3.63
CA ASP A 345 22.50 -15.90 3.12
C ASP A 345 22.23 -15.36 1.70
N LYS A 346 21.86 -16.27 0.78
CA LYS A 346 21.37 -15.89 -0.53
C LYS A 346 19.87 -15.71 -0.48
N ILE A 347 19.41 -14.54 -0.85
CA ILE A 347 18.02 -14.14 -0.81
C ILE A 347 17.50 -13.81 -2.21
N GLU A 348 16.24 -14.13 -2.45
CA GLU A 348 15.51 -13.65 -3.61
C GLU A 348 14.89 -12.29 -3.28
N ILE A 349 15.06 -11.34 -4.19
CA ILE A 349 14.53 -9.99 -4.08
C ILE A 349 13.72 -9.64 -5.32
N ILE A 350 12.70 -8.80 -5.16
CA ILE A 350 11.89 -8.26 -6.24
C ILE A 350 11.95 -6.74 -6.26
N ARG A 351 11.94 -6.17 -7.44
CA ARG A 351 11.70 -4.74 -7.65
C ARG A 351 10.58 -4.57 -8.65
N SER A 352 9.51 -3.90 -8.24
CA SER A 352 8.42 -3.52 -9.13
C SER A 352 8.51 -2.02 -9.41
N GLY A 353 8.77 -1.66 -10.68
CA GLY A 353 8.94 -0.27 -11.10
C GLY A 353 10.15 0.43 -10.45
N GLU A 354 10.02 1.72 -10.11
CA GLU A 354 11.07 2.51 -9.42
C GLU A 354 11.07 2.33 -7.89
N VAL A 355 10.35 1.33 -7.38
CA VAL A 355 10.09 1.14 -5.94
C VAL A 355 11.25 0.43 -5.24
N ILE A 356 11.31 0.55 -3.91
CA ILE A 356 12.33 -0.05 -3.04
C ILE A 356 12.32 -1.57 -3.18
N PRO A 357 13.49 -2.22 -3.39
CA PRO A 357 13.56 -3.67 -3.48
C PRO A 357 13.06 -4.36 -2.21
N LYS A 358 12.24 -5.39 -2.37
CA LYS A 358 11.63 -6.17 -1.30
C LYS A 358 12.24 -7.57 -1.23
N PHE A 359 12.45 -8.05 -0.01
CA PHE A 359 12.79 -9.45 0.26
C PHE A 359 11.58 -10.36 -0.01
N LEU A 360 11.80 -11.45 -0.76
CA LEU A 360 10.80 -12.48 -1.03
C LEU A 360 11.01 -13.74 -0.19
N GLY A 361 12.24 -14.20 -0.10
CA GLY A 361 12.56 -15.43 0.61
C GLY A 361 14.05 -15.75 0.61
N ILE A 362 14.41 -16.83 1.31
CA ILE A 362 15.77 -17.38 1.32
C ILE A 362 15.88 -18.44 0.23
N VAL A 363 16.92 -18.34 -0.59
CA VAL A 363 17.27 -19.35 -1.59
C VAL A 363 18.28 -20.36 -1.02
N GLU A 364 19.28 -19.84 -0.28
CA GLU A 364 20.32 -20.66 0.33
C GLU A 364 20.75 -20.05 1.67
N LYS A 365 20.73 -20.86 2.74
CA LYS A 365 21.21 -20.44 4.06
C LYS A 365 22.71 -20.60 4.16
N SER A 366 23.37 -19.56 4.64
CA SER A 366 24.80 -19.61 4.98
C SER A 366 25.05 -20.41 6.25
N GLN A 367 26.29 -20.86 6.44
CA GLN A 367 26.74 -21.39 7.73
C GLN A 367 26.95 -20.22 8.70
N GLY A 368 26.65 -20.42 9.98
CA GLY A 368 26.80 -19.40 11.02
C GLY A 368 25.56 -19.25 11.89
N HIS A 369 25.72 -18.50 12.97
CA HIS A 369 24.64 -18.28 13.93
C HIS A 369 23.88 -17.01 13.63
N PHE A 370 22.56 -17.08 13.74
CA PHE A 370 21.68 -15.91 13.69
C PHE A 370 21.96 -15.00 14.90
N THR A 371 22.14 -13.71 14.62
CA THR A 371 22.31 -12.68 15.66
C THR A 371 21.56 -11.41 15.29
N TYR A 372 21.16 -10.66 16.31
CA TYR A 372 20.57 -9.34 16.18
C TYR A 372 21.04 -8.42 17.31
N PRO A 373 21.00 -7.10 17.15
CA PRO A 373 21.49 -6.17 18.14
C PRO A 373 20.69 -6.28 19.44
N LYS A 374 21.38 -6.46 20.57
CA LYS A 374 20.79 -6.42 21.91
C LYS A 374 20.80 -5.01 22.49
N HIS A 375 21.58 -4.12 21.90
CA HIS A 375 21.75 -2.73 22.31
C HIS A 375 21.54 -1.81 21.09
N CYS A 376 20.98 -0.65 21.35
CA CYS A 376 20.73 0.36 20.32
C CYS A 376 22.05 0.74 19.61
N PRO A 377 22.10 0.73 18.28
CA PRO A 377 23.31 1.09 17.55
C PRO A 377 23.77 2.53 17.82
N SER A 378 22.84 3.43 18.14
CA SER A 378 23.10 4.85 18.41
C SER A 378 23.47 5.10 19.89
N CYS A 379 22.56 4.84 20.83
CA CYS A 379 22.74 5.23 22.23
C CYS A 379 23.23 4.11 23.16
N LYS A 380 23.45 2.89 22.67
CA LYS A 380 23.91 1.70 23.42
C LYS A 380 22.97 1.20 24.53
N ASN A 381 21.79 1.81 24.71
CA ASN A 381 20.80 1.31 25.66
C ASN A 381 20.29 -0.07 25.22
N LYS A 382 19.91 -0.89 26.19
CA LYS A 382 19.32 -2.20 25.93
C LYS A 382 18.05 -2.05 25.10
N LEU A 383 17.91 -2.89 24.07
CA LEU A 383 16.72 -2.94 23.24
C LEU A 383 15.68 -3.89 23.82
N ILE A 384 14.42 -3.60 23.58
CA ILE A 384 13.31 -4.47 23.91
C ILE A 384 12.66 -5.03 22.65
N VAL A 385 12.20 -6.27 22.74
CA VAL A 385 11.40 -6.91 21.70
C VAL A 385 9.94 -6.79 22.12
N GLN A 386 9.14 -6.14 21.30
CA GLN A 386 7.70 -6.07 21.48
C GLN A 386 7.03 -6.55 20.18
N ASP A 387 6.42 -7.73 20.26
CA ASP A 387 5.86 -8.42 19.13
C ASP A 387 6.89 -8.65 17.99
N ILE A 388 6.64 -8.11 16.80
CA ILE A 388 7.52 -8.21 15.62
C ILE A 388 8.53 -7.05 15.54
N TRP A 389 8.55 -6.17 16.52
CA TRP A 389 9.35 -4.95 16.52
C TRP A 389 10.45 -4.98 17.57
N LEU A 390 11.56 -4.34 17.25
CA LEU A 390 12.67 -4.09 18.15
C LEU A 390 12.72 -2.60 18.47
N TYR A 391 12.74 -2.24 19.76
CA TYR A 391 12.60 -0.86 20.23
C TYR A 391 13.76 -0.38 21.07
N CYS A 392 14.11 0.89 20.88
CA CYS A 392 14.92 1.69 21.79
C CYS A 392 14.00 2.58 22.64
N GLU A 393 13.89 2.31 23.95
CA GLU A 393 13.05 3.10 24.85
C GLU A 393 13.68 4.42 25.29
N ASN A 394 14.99 4.61 25.08
CA ASN A 394 15.66 5.84 25.47
C ASN A 394 15.06 7.05 24.73
N LEU A 395 14.38 7.93 25.45
CA LEU A 395 13.79 9.16 24.90
C LEU A 395 14.85 10.12 24.34
N ASN A 396 16.04 10.15 24.92
CA ASN A 396 17.16 10.98 24.51
C ASN A 396 18.13 10.24 23.58
N CYS A 397 17.67 9.23 22.86
CA CYS A 397 18.50 8.54 21.87
C CYS A 397 18.88 9.50 20.74
N PRO A 398 20.19 9.70 20.46
CA PRO A 398 20.62 10.65 19.43
C PRO A 398 19.98 10.41 18.05
N ALA A 399 19.78 9.14 17.68
CA ALA A 399 19.09 8.82 16.43
C ALA A 399 17.62 9.25 16.45
N LYS A 400 16.88 9.08 17.56
CA LYS A 400 15.50 9.55 17.69
C LYS A 400 15.42 11.06 17.60
N VAL A 401 16.30 11.76 18.31
CA VAL A 401 16.38 13.23 18.27
C VAL A 401 16.68 13.73 16.85
N LYS A 402 17.64 13.12 16.17
CA LYS A 402 17.94 13.43 14.77
C LYS A 402 16.71 13.26 13.86
N GLU A 403 16.04 12.13 13.94
CA GLU A 403 14.85 11.84 13.13
C GLU A 403 13.68 12.79 13.45
N GLU A 404 13.57 13.23 14.70
CA GLU A 404 12.58 14.24 15.11
C GLU A 404 12.89 15.62 14.50
N ILE A 405 14.14 16.05 14.53
CA ILE A 405 14.61 17.28 13.91
C ILE A 405 14.43 17.21 12.39
N LEU A 406 14.79 16.08 11.77
CA LEU A 406 14.64 15.90 10.31
C LEU A 406 13.16 15.93 9.89
N ASN A 407 12.27 15.30 10.66
CA ASN A 407 10.82 15.40 10.42
C ASN A 407 10.35 16.86 10.50
N TYR A 408 10.83 17.61 11.50
CA TYR A 408 10.48 19.02 11.64
C TYR A 408 10.93 19.83 10.43
N ILE A 409 12.18 19.71 10.02
CA ILE A 409 12.75 20.37 8.85
C ILE A 409 11.89 20.12 7.60
N GLN A 410 11.62 18.85 7.32
CA GLN A 410 10.85 18.44 6.14
C GLN A 410 9.40 18.95 6.16
N LYS A 411 8.73 18.84 7.30
CA LYS A 411 7.32 19.22 7.43
C LYS A 411 7.11 20.73 7.56
N SER A 412 8.07 21.45 8.09
CA SER A 412 8.05 22.92 8.14
C SER A 412 8.42 23.57 6.79
N GLY A 413 8.84 22.77 5.78
CA GLY A 413 9.23 23.27 4.47
C GLY A 413 10.57 23.99 4.47
N ILE A 414 11.51 23.61 5.33
CA ILE A 414 12.87 24.14 5.35
C ILE A 414 13.70 23.41 4.31
N ASP A 415 13.90 24.04 3.17
CA ASP A 415 14.72 23.51 2.09
C ASP A 415 16.22 23.67 2.37
N ASP A 416 17.04 22.92 1.61
CA ASP A 416 18.52 22.91 1.66
C ASP A 416 19.14 22.34 2.95
N LEU A 417 18.34 21.87 3.93
CA LEU A 417 18.79 21.13 5.10
C LEU A 417 18.56 19.61 4.93
N SER A 418 19.46 18.95 4.20
CA SER A 418 19.39 17.50 4.00
C SER A 418 19.81 16.71 5.24
N ASP A 419 19.49 15.42 5.27
CA ASP A 419 19.92 14.47 6.31
C ASP A 419 21.45 14.54 6.59
N LYS A 420 22.28 14.56 5.55
CA LYS A 420 23.75 14.67 5.68
C LYS A 420 24.19 16.01 6.29
N ARG A 421 23.52 17.09 5.95
CA ARG A 421 23.83 18.41 6.56
C ARG A 421 23.41 18.45 8.01
N LEU A 422 22.27 17.88 8.34
CA LEU A 422 21.84 17.76 9.74
C LEU A 422 22.85 16.94 10.55
N ASP A 423 23.36 15.81 10.03
CA ASP A 423 24.42 15.04 10.66
C ASP A 423 25.68 15.87 10.93
N GLU A 424 26.10 16.68 9.95
CA GLU A 424 27.26 17.56 10.09
C GLU A 424 27.00 18.65 11.15
N MET A 425 25.84 19.26 11.13
CA MET A 425 25.44 20.30 12.10
C MET A 425 25.40 19.75 13.54
N MET A 426 24.79 18.58 13.72
CA MET A 426 24.76 17.90 15.02
C MET A 426 26.17 17.47 15.47
N GLY A 427 26.99 16.96 14.57
CA GLY A 427 28.38 16.61 14.86
C GLY A 427 29.26 17.79 15.26
N LYS A 428 28.92 18.99 14.82
CA LYS A 428 29.59 20.25 15.18
C LYS A 428 28.95 20.97 16.38
N GLY A 429 27.88 20.41 16.98
CA GLY A 429 27.16 20.99 18.12
C GLY A 429 26.34 22.24 17.77
N LEU A 430 26.02 22.48 16.49
CA LEU A 430 25.20 23.61 16.06
C LEU A 430 23.72 23.42 16.34
N VAL A 431 23.26 22.16 16.30
CA VAL A 431 21.86 21.77 16.48
C VAL A 431 21.80 20.51 17.33
N GLU A 432 21.12 20.58 18.46
CA GLU A 432 20.84 19.46 19.34
C GLU A 432 19.33 19.21 19.48
N THR A 433 18.52 20.25 19.28
CA THR A 433 17.06 20.23 19.40
C THR A 433 16.39 21.02 18.26
N ILE A 434 15.09 20.83 18.08
CA ILE A 434 14.32 21.59 17.08
C ILE A 434 14.44 23.12 17.28
N PRO A 435 14.33 23.68 18.51
CA PRO A 435 14.51 25.11 18.75
C PRO A 435 15.84 25.69 18.27
N ASP A 436 16.91 24.89 18.26
CA ASP A 436 18.24 25.39 17.87
C ASP A 436 18.31 25.79 16.39
N ILE A 437 17.47 25.20 15.55
CA ILE A 437 17.35 25.59 14.13
C ILE A 437 17.07 27.09 13.98
N TYR A 438 16.23 27.65 14.83
CA TYR A 438 15.84 29.06 14.80
C TYR A 438 16.83 30.03 15.49
N LYS A 439 17.83 29.47 16.18
CA LYS A 439 18.91 30.24 16.80
C LYS A 439 20.11 30.44 15.88
N LEU A 440 20.18 29.69 14.76
CA LEU A 440 21.26 29.70 13.79
C LEU A 440 21.35 31.06 13.06
N LYS A 441 22.58 31.45 12.78
CA LYS A 441 22.92 32.65 11.98
C LYS A 441 23.61 32.22 10.69
N VAL A 442 23.75 33.15 9.75
CA VAL A 442 24.42 32.88 8.45
C VAL A 442 25.83 32.34 8.67
N ASP A 443 26.58 32.87 9.62
CA ASP A 443 27.96 32.46 9.89
C ASP A 443 28.08 31.00 10.38
N ASP A 444 27.05 30.49 11.06
CA ASP A 444 27.03 29.11 11.54
C ASP A 444 27.00 28.09 10.38
N PHE A 445 26.47 28.48 9.22
CA PHE A 445 26.45 27.61 8.03
C PHE A 445 27.78 27.62 7.26
N LEU A 446 28.60 28.66 7.41
CA LEU A 446 29.88 28.78 6.69
C LEU A 446 30.91 27.74 7.11
N ILE A 447 30.75 27.16 8.31
CA ILE A 447 31.63 26.08 8.80
C ILE A 447 31.28 24.69 8.25
N LEU A 448 30.16 24.58 7.51
CA LEU A 448 29.71 23.32 6.90
C LEU A 448 30.46 23.06 5.59
N ASP A 449 30.69 21.77 5.30
CA ASP A 449 31.40 21.39 4.07
C ASP A 449 30.64 21.85 2.82
N LYS A 450 31.38 22.42 1.86
CA LYS A 450 30.85 22.96 0.58
C LYS A 450 29.78 24.03 0.70
N VAL A 451 29.63 24.68 1.83
CA VAL A 451 28.74 25.82 2.03
C VAL A 451 29.52 27.12 1.92
N LYS A 452 29.08 28.03 1.05
CA LYS A 452 29.62 29.37 0.84
C LYS A 452 28.52 30.41 1.09
N ASP A 453 28.86 31.71 1.16
CA ASP A 453 27.97 32.80 1.52
C ASP A 453 26.57 32.73 0.87
N LYS A 454 26.51 32.52 -0.45
CA LYS A 454 25.21 32.44 -1.17
C LYS A 454 24.31 31.30 -0.65
N LEU A 455 24.89 30.15 -0.38
CA LEU A 455 24.13 28.99 0.12
C LEU A 455 23.81 29.16 1.60
N ALA A 456 24.75 29.66 2.41
CA ALA A 456 24.52 29.98 3.82
C ALA A 456 23.36 30.96 4.00
N THR A 457 23.36 32.08 3.22
CA THR A 457 22.25 33.03 3.22
C THR A 457 20.93 32.38 2.84
N LYS A 458 20.92 31.57 1.78
CA LYS A 458 19.70 30.85 1.34
C LYS A 458 19.15 29.91 2.41
N MET A 459 20.02 29.15 3.09
CA MET A 459 19.62 28.25 4.18
C MET A 459 18.99 29.03 5.33
N TYR A 460 19.61 30.17 5.72
CA TYR A 460 19.06 31.03 6.74
C TYR A 460 17.68 31.61 6.32
N GLU A 461 17.55 32.09 5.09
CA GLU A 461 16.27 32.60 4.56
C GLU A 461 15.18 31.52 4.55
N ASN A 462 15.51 30.26 4.20
CA ASN A 462 14.56 29.15 4.24
C ASN A 462 14.08 28.86 5.67
N ILE A 463 14.97 28.95 6.66
CA ILE A 463 14.58 28.85 8.07
C ILE A 463 13.67 30.00 8.46
N GLN A 464 13.99 31.25 8.09
CA GLN A 464 13.15 32.40 8.42
C GLN A 464 11.76 32.32 7.77
N LYS A 465 11.65 31.81 6.54
CA LYS A 465 10.35 31.54 5.87
C LYS A 465 9.51 30.52 6.62
N SER A 466 10.14 29.54 7.25
CA SER A 466 9.43 28.48 7.99
C SER A 466 8.86 28.95 9.34
N LEU A 467 9.13 30.19 9.76
CA LEU A 467 8.48 30.78 10.95
C LEU A 467 6.97 30.91 10.78
N ASP A 468 6.48 31.10 9.57
CA ASP A 468 5.06 31.20 9.24
C ASP A 468 4.50 29.80 8.85
N GLN A 469 3.77 29.14 9.75
CA GLN A 469 3.22 27.80 9.54
C GLN A 469 1.70 27.77 9.67
N THR A 470 1.02 26.89 8.93
CA THR A 470 -0.37 26.58 9.22
C THR A 470 -0.44 25.65 10.45
N LEU A 471 -1.57 25.61 11.12
CA LEU A 471 -1.74 24.76 12.30
C LEU A 471 -1.58 23.26 11.95
N ALA A 472 -2.13 22.82 10.80
CA ALA A 472 -1.97 21.45 10.32
C ALA A 472 -0.50 21.08 10.07
N GLN A 473 0.23 21.99 9.41
CA GLN A 473 1.66 21.84 9.15
C GLN A 473 2.46 21.78 10.45
N PHE A 474 2.21 22.70 11.39
CA PHE A 474 2.91 22.77 12.67
C PHE A 474 2.73 21.51 13.50
N ILE A 475 1.50 21.00 13.66
CA ILE A 475 1.22 19.76 14.42
C ILE A 475 1.94 18.56 13.81
N SER A 476 1.93 18.46 12.47
CA SER A 476 2.65 17.40 11.75
C SER A 476 4.17 17.53 11.92
N ALA A 477 4.68 18.77 11.91
CA ALA A 477 6.11 19.07 12.01
C ALA A 477 6.68 18.72 13.40
N ILE A 478 6.02 19.14 14.49
CA ILE A 478 6.45 18.82 15.85
C ILE A 478 6.31 17.32 16.19
N GLY A 479 5.78 16.53 15.28
CA GLY A 479 5.80 15.09 15.33
C GLY A 479 4.85 14.48 16.36
N VAL A 480 3.63 15.01 16.48
CA VAL A 480 2.56 14.38 17.27
C VAL A 480 2.25 12.99 16.71
N GLU A 481 2.25 11.97 17.57
CA GLU A 481 2.06 10.58 17.14
C GLU A 481 0.64 10.32 16.58
N GLY A 482 0.59 9.46 15.56
CA GLY A 482 -0.67 9.04 14.95
C GLY A 482 -1.33 10.07 14.04
N VAL A 483 -0.70 11.23 13.79
CA VAL A 483 -1.27 12.33 13.01
C VAL A 483 -0.37 12.74 11.84
N SER A 484 -0.95 12.72 10.65
CA SER A 484 -0.41 13.31 9.42
C SER A 484 -1.02 14.70 9.18
N ILE A 485 -0.54 15.43 8.19
CA ILE A 485 -1.16 16.70 7.76
C ILE A 485 -2.67 16.51 7.50
N THR A 486 -3.06 15.48 6.74
CA THR A 486 -4.47 15.19 6.42
C THR A 486 -5.32 14.91 7.66
N LYS A 487 -4.78 14.19 8.65
CA LYS A 487 -5.48 13.97 9.92
C LYS A 487 -5.57 15.25 10.75
N SER A 488 -4.54 16.10 10.73
CA SER A 488 -4.58 17.41 11.37
C SER A 488 -5.65 18.31 10.74
N GLU A 489 -5.77 18.31 9.41
CA GLU A 489 -6.83 19.03 8.70
C GLU A 489 -8.23 18.55 9.12
N LYS A 490 -8.44 17.25 9.34
CA LYS A 490 -9.72 16.71 9.86
C LYS A 490 -10.04 17.23 11.28
N ILE A 491 -9.03 17.33 12.15
CA ILE A 491 -9.20 17.90 13.51
C ILE A 491 -9.62 19.36 13.40
N ILE A 492 -8.93 20.12 12.54
CA ILE A 492 -9.19 21.55 12.32
C ILE A 492 -10.58 21.80 11.73
N ALA A 493 -11.02 20.97 10.80
CA ALA A 493 -12.35 21.04 10.18
C ALA A 493 -13.50 20.84 11.20
N GLN A 494 -13.25 20.18 12.34
CA GLN A 494 -14.20 20.05 13.44
C GLN A 494 -14.20 21.24 14.41
N GLY A 495 -13.52 22.34 14.05
CA GLY A 495 -13.50 23.59 14.85
C GLY A 495 -12.34 23.71 15.83
N TYR A 496 -11.43 22.73 15.88
CA TYR A 496 -10.21 22.78 16.71
C TYR A 496 -9.07 23.45 15.94
N ASN A 497 -9.27 24.72 15.60
CA ASN A 497 -8.44 25.50 14.69
C ASN A 497 -7.36 26.37 15.36
N THR A 498 -7.11 26.21 16.65
CA THR A 498 -5.99 26.83 17.37
C THR A 498 -5.26 25.80 18.23
N ILE A 499 -4.00 26.10 18.56
CA ILE A 499 -3.18 25.20 19.37
C ILE A 499 -3.78 24.96 20.76
N GLU A 500 -4.40 25.98 21.36
CA GLU A 500 -5.05 25.91 22.66
C GLU A 500 -6.25 24.95 22.62
N LYS A 501 -7.10 25.04 21.58
CA LYS A 501 -8.23 24.15 21.40
C LYS A 501 -7.78 22.69 21.18
N ILE A 502 -6.70 22.49 20.44
CA ILE A 502 -6.14 21.15 20.21
C ILE A 502 -5.57 20.57 21.49
N MET A 503 -4.85 21.36 22.28
CA MET A 503 -4.33 20.94 23.58
C MET A 503 -5.40 20.66 24.62
N ALA A 504 -6.60 21.22 24.44
CA ALA A 504 -7.78 21.01 25.31
C ALA A 504 -8.66 19.83 24.87
N LEU A 505 -8.28 19.07 23.82
CA LEU A 505 -8.99 17.88 23.38
C LEU A 505 -8.91 16.77 24.44
N ASP A 506 -10.05 16.18 24.71
CA ASP A 506 -10.22 14.96 25.52
C ASP A 506 -10.53 13.76 24.61
N LEU A 507 -10.56 12.56 25.21
CA LEU A 507 -10.76 11.31 24.48
C LEU A 507 -12.12 11.29 23.76
N ASP A 508 -13.19 11.72 24.45
CA ASP A 508 -14.56 11.67 23.89
C ASP A 508 -14.73 12.59 22.67
N LYS A 509 -14.11 13.77 22.71
CA LYS A 509 -14.11 14.72 21.59
C LYS A 509 -13.27 14.18 20.42
N MET A 510 -12.11 13.60 20.74
CA MET A 510 -11.21 13.07 19.72
C MET A 510 -11.80 11.88 18.97
N MET A 511 -12.48 10.97 19.67
CA MET A 511 -13.15 9.81 19.08
C MET A 511 -14.33 10.17 18.13
N LYS A 512 -14.89 11.38 18.24
CA LYS A 512 -15.93 11.87 17.32
C LYS A 512 -15.39 12.33 15.97
N ILE A 513 -14.08 12.47 15.85
CA ILE A 513 -13.43 12.91 14.61
C ILE A 513 -13.18 11.68 13.73
N GLU A 514 -13.62 11.77 12.47
CA GLU A 514 -13.46 10.71 11.49
C GLU A 514 -11.98 10.27 11.34
N GLY A 515 -11.75 8.97 11.46
CA GLY A 515 -10.40 8.37 11.35
C GLY A 515 -9.63 8.26 12.67
N PHE A 516 -10.30 8.54 13.81
CA PHE A 516 -9.75 8.35 15.15
C PHE A 516 -10.57 7.34 15.96
N ALA A 517 -9.97 6.19 16.25
CA ALA A 517 -10.47 5.19 17.18
C ALA A 517 -9.86 5.45 18.58
N GLU A 518 -10.35 4.78 19.61
CA GLU A 518 -9.95 4.96 21.01
C GLU A 518 -8.43 4.98 21.19
N LYS A 519 -7.72 3.94 20.73
CA LYS A 519 -6.26 3.81 20.85
C LYS A 519 -5.52 4.97 20.16
N SER A 520 -5.90 5.35 18.95
CA SER A 520 -5.26 6.46 18.22
C SER A 520 -5.56 7.82 18.85
N SER A 521 -6.74 8.00 19.42
CA SER A 521 -7.13 9.19 20.17
C SER A 521 -6.31 9.35 21.44
N GLN A 522 -6.15 8.28 22.20
CA GLN A 522 -5.32 8.28 23.41
C GLN A 522 -3.86 8.61 23.08
N THR A 523 -3.27 7.96 22.07
CA THR A 523 -1.90 8.22 21.63
C THR A 523 -1.70 9.70 21.23
N PHE A 524 -2.66 10.28 20.50
CA PHE A 524 -2.60 11.70 20.13
C PHE A 524 -2.58 12.62 21.35
N ILE A 525 -3.52 12.40 22.30
CA ILE A 525 -3.68 13.25 23.50
C ILE A 525 -2.42 13.19 24.38
N GLU A 526 -1.84 12.02 24.55
CA GLU A 526 -0.62 11.85 25.33
C GLU A 526 0.57 12.53 24.62
N SER A 527 0.69 12.31 23.31
CA SER A 527 1.78 12.88 22.51
C SER A 527 1.75 14.41 22.48
N ILE A 528 0.57 15.03 22.26
CA ILE A 528 0.49 16.51 22.23
C ILE A 528 0.80 17.15 23.57
N LYS A 529 0.43 16.51 24.68
CA LYS A 529 0.76 16.97 26.04
C LYS A 529 2.27 16.95 26.29
N LEU A 530 2.98 15.93 25.82
CA LEU A 530 4.44 15.84 25.92
C LEU A 530 5.15 16.94 25.12
N LYS A 531 4.53 17.47 24.05
CA LYS A 531 5.10 18.53 23.21
C LYS A 531 4.86 19.95 23.75
N LYS A 532 4.17 20.11 24.88
CA LYS A 532 3.77 21.42 25.43
C LYS A 532 4.90 22.44 25.56
N ASP A 533 6.03 22.01 26.09
CA ASP A 533 7.17 22.93 26.32
C ASP A 533 7.89 23.25 25.02
N LEU A 534 8.03 22.29 24.10
CA LEU A 534 8.54 22.53 22.75
C LEU A 534 7.67 23.56 22.01
N ILE A 535 6.35 23.43 22.08
CA ILE A 535 5.40 24.38 21.46
C ILE A 535 5.62 25.80 21.99
N LYS A 536 5.72 25.95 23.31
CA LYS A 536 5.97 27.26 23.93
C LYS A 536 7.30 27.88 23.50
N GLU A 537 8.36 27.07 23.45
CA GLU A 537 9.69 27.53 23.06
C GLU A 537 9.71 27.97 21.58
N LEU A 538 9.11 27.19 20.69
CA LEU A 538 9.03 27.56 19.28
C LEU A 538 8.25 28.86 19.04
N ILE A 539 7.12 29.05 19.73
CA ILE A 539 6.36 30.31 19.68
C ILE A 539 7.21 31.47 20.20
N LYS A 540 7.96 31.28 21.29
CA LYS A 540 8.88 32.32 21.84
C LYS A 540 10.00 32.68 20.86
N LEU A 541 10.46 31.71 20.05
CA LEU A 541 11.47 31.92 19.00
C LEU A 541 10.90 32.54 17.72
N GLY A 542 9.61 32.85 17.67
CA GLY A 542 8.98 33.60 16.59
C GLY A 542 8.18 32.75 15.61
N VAL A 543 7.99 31.47 15.88
CA VAL A 543 7.09 30.62 15.05
C VAL A 543 5.65 31.12 15.21
N LYS A 544 5.06 31.53 14.08
CA LYS A 544 3.70 32.02 13.98
C LYS A 544 2.80 30.96 13.43
N ILE A 545 1.90 30.47 14.26
CA ILE A 545 0.93 29.47 13.88
C ILE A 545 -0.30 30.22 13.37
N LYS A 546 -0.49 30.23 12.05
CA LYS A 546 -1.69 30.80 11.45
C LYS A 546 -2.85 29.87 11.79
N ALA A 547 -3.91 30.44 12.38
CA ALA A 547 -5.16 29.70 12.50
C ALA A 547 -5.59 29.31 11.08
N ASP A 548 -5.75 28.03 10.84
CA ASP A 548 -6.36 27.61 9.58
C ASP A 548 -7.78 28.15 9.57
N GLU A 549 -8.11 28.98 8.57
CA GLU A 549 -9.48 29.40 8.36
C GLU A 549 -10.29 28.12 8.17
N ILE A 550 -11.29 27.92 9.04
CA ILE A 550 -12.20 26.79 8.89
C ILE A 550 -12.83 26.97 7.52
N ASN A 551 -12.48 26.10 6.60
CA ASN A 551 -13.15 26.08 5.31
C ASN A 551 -14.55 25.52 5.57
N THR A 552 -15.48 26.40 5.88
CA THR A 552 -16.89 26.04 6.16
C THR A 552 -17.59 25.52 4.91
N GLY A 553 -16.88 25.46 3.78
CA GLY A 553 -17.49 25.14 2.49
C GLY A 553 -18.48 26.22 2.02
N GLU A 554 -18.57 27.33 2.74
CA GLU A 554 -19.42 28.45 2.40
C GLU A 554 -18.60 29.54 1.68
N GLY A 555 -19.19 30.11 0.66
CA GLY A 555 -18.56 31.14 -0.16
C GLY A 555 -19.09 31.09 -1.60
N PRO A 556 -18.73 32.06 -2.44
CA PRO A 556 -19.24 32.16 -3.81
C PRO A 556 -18.85 30.97 -4.71
N LEU A 557 -17.88 30.15 -4.27
CA LEU A 557 -17.43 28.97 -5.00
C LEU A 557 -17.91 27.65 -4.36
N LYS A 558 -18.88 27.68 -3.44
CA LYS A 558 -19.41 26.49 -2.75
C LYS A 558 -19.85 25.43 -3.76
N ASP A 559 -19.50 24.18 -3.47
CA ASP A 559 -19.80 22.99 -4.30
C ASP A 559 -19.15 22.97 -5.70
N LEU A 560 -18.35 23.98 -6.04
CA LEU A 560 -17.65 24.05 -7.32
C LEU A 560 -16.26 23.40 -7.22
N LYS A 561 -15.93 22.60 -8.24
CA LYS A 561 -14.64 21.91 -8.37
C LYS A 561 -13.81 22.52 -9.48
N PHE A 562 -12.59 22.93 -9.15
CA PHE A 562 -11.68 23.62 -10.05
C PHE A 562 -10.44 22.78 -10.37
N CYS A 563 -10.00 22.81 -11.62
CA CYS A 563 -8.72 22.26 -12.05
C CYS A 563 -7.89 23.39 -12.67
N ILE A 564 -6.58 23.37 -12.49
CA ILE A 564 -5.68 24.38 -13.04
C ILE A 564 -4.72 23.75 -14.04
N THR A 565 -4.46 24.44 -15.16
CA THR A 565 -3.44 24.10 -16.16
C THR A 565 -2.80 25.37 -16.74
N GLY A 566 -1.55 25.25 -17.24
CA GLY A 566 -0.79 26.39 -17.77
C GLY A 566 -0.19 27.28 -16.69
N GLU A 567 0.38 28.41 -17.14
CA GLU A 567 0.95 29.44 -16.27
C GLU A 567 -0.12 30.45 -15.82
N LEU A 568 -0.06 30.85 -14.56
CA LEU A 568 -0.94 31.80 -13.93
C LEU A 568 -0.12 32.97 -13.42
N SER A 569 -0.74 34.12 -13.12
CA SER A 569 -0.06 35.33 -12.62
C SER A 569 0.52 35.16 -11.22
N MET A 570 -0.03 34.26 -10.42
CA MET A 570 0.46 33.92 -9.09
C MET A 570 0.80 32.43 -8.98
N PRO A 571 1.63 32.01 -8.00
CA PRO A 571 1.97 30.62 -7.75
C PRO A 571 0.73 29.76 -7.56
N ARG A 572 0.74 28.55 -8.15
CA ARG A 572 -0.40 27.62 -8.11
C ARG A 572 -0.93 27.35 -6.70
N GLY A 573 -0.03 27.25 -5.71
CA GLY A 573 -0.42 27.04 -4.31
C GLY A 573 -1.20 28.22 -3.70
N GLU A 574 -0.97 29.44 -4.15
CA GLU A 574 -1.74 30.63 -3.72
C GLU A 574 -3.14 30.61 -4.34
N PHE A 575 -3.25 30.25 -5.62
CA PHE A 575 -4.54 30.05 -6.28
C PHE A 575 -5.37 28.96 -5.62
N GLU A 576 -4.75 27.85 -5.23
CA GLU A 576 -5.43 26.78 -4.50
C GLU A 576 -5.98 27.27 -3.16
N LYS A 577 -5.21 28.07 -2.44
CA LYS A 577 -5.66 28.70 -1.18
C LYS A 577 -6.84 29.63 -1.40
N LEU A 578 -6.77 30.46 -2.45
CA LEU A 578 -7.82 31.40 -2.79
C LEU A 578 -9.15 30.72 -3.12
N ILE A 579 -9.12 29.66 -3.93
CA ILE A 579 -10.29 28.85 -4.26
C ILE A 579 -10.87 28.18 -3.01
N LYS A 580 -10.03 27.56 -2.19
CA LYS A 580 -10.45 26.91 -0.94
C LYS A 580 -11.05 27.93 0.04
N LYS A 581 -10.43 29.10 0.18
CA LYS A 581 -10.94 30.19 1.04
C LYS A 581 -12.36 30.62 0.67
N ASN A 582 -12.71 30.55 -0.61
CA ASN A 582 -14.02 30.91 -1.15
C ASN A 582 -15.00 29.72 -1.28
N GLY A 583 -14.73 28.59 -0.60
CA GLY A 583 -15.62 27.42 -0.55
C GLY A 583 -15.45 26.43 -1.70
N GLY A 584 -14.56 26.70 -2.67
CA GLY A 584 -14.31 25.82 -3.80
C GLY A 584 -13.38 24.66 -3.47
N VAL A 585 -13.45 23.60 -4.27
CA VAL A 585 -12.62 22.39 -4.14
C VAL A 585 -11.64 22.30 -5.29
N MET A 586 -10.35 22.15 -4.97
CA MET A 586 -9.32 21.89 -5.99
C MET A 586 -9.22 20.42 -6.33
N VAL A 587 -9.18 20.12 -7.64
CA VAL A 587 -8.98 18.76 -8.15
C VAL A 587 -7.72 18.71 -9.03
N GLY A 588 -6.95 17.64 -8.89
CA GLY A 588 -5.69 17.46 -9.62
C GLY A 588 -5.88 17.23 -11.12
N SER A 589 -7.05 16.73 -11.54
CA SER A 589 -7.37 16.41 -12.94
C SER A 589 -8.80 16.82 -13.30
N VAL A 590 -9.03 17.04 -14.59
CA VAL A 590 -10.36 17.34 -15.14
C VAL A 590 -11.18 16.07 -15.21
N SER A 591 -12.42 16.10 -14.70
CA SER A 591 -13.41 15.01 -14.74
C SER A 591 -14.81 15.56 -15.02
N LYS A 592 -15.80 14.72 -15.26
CA LYS A 592 -17.21 15.16 -15.40
C LYS A 592 -17.74 15.93 -14.18
N ASN A 593 -17.12 15.73 -13.02
CA ASN A 593 -17.47 16.44 -11.80
C ASN A 593 -16.65 17.73 -11.59
N THR A 594 -15.79 18.11 -12.52
CA THR A 594 -15.05 19.38 -12.51
C THR A 594 -16.00 20.49 -13.01
N SER A 595 -16.15 21.53 -12.24
CA SER A 595 -17.00 22.66 -12.62
C SER A 595 -16.29 23.58 -13.61
N TYR A 596 -15.00 23.85 -13.38
CA TYR A 596 -14.21 24.76 -14.20
C TYR A 596 -12.76 24.29 -14.37
N LEU A 597 -12.22 24.47 -15.57
CA LEU A 597 -10.78 24.47 -15.81
C LEU A 597 -10.28 25.92 -15.87
N ILE A 598 -9.30 26.24 -15.03
CA ILE A 598 -8.67 27.58 -15.00
C ILE A 598 -7.40 27.52 -15.84
N THR A 599 -7.32 28.41 -16.82
CA THR A 599 -6.11 28.65 -17.63
C THR A 599 -6.20 30.01 -18.33
N ASN A 600 -5.05 30.64 -18.51
CA ASN A 600 -4.95 31.86 -19.31
C ASN A 600 -4.64 31.58 -20.80
N GLU A 601 -4.41 30.30 -21.15
CA GLU A 601 -4.16 29.88 -22.52
C GLU A 601 -5.49 29.66 -23.26
N THR A 602 -5.66 30.31 -24.40
CA THR A 602 -6.88 30.21 -25.23
C THR A 602 -6.91 28.95 -26.11
N ASP A 603 -5.71 28.46 -26.50
CA ASP A 603 -5.51 27.24 -27.26
C ASP A 603 -4.32 26.46 -26.70
N SER A 604 -4.60 25.57 -25.74
CA SER A 604 -3.58 24.74 -25.10
C SER A 604 -3.68 23.28 -25.59
N THR A 605 -2.53 22.70 -25.86
CA THR A 605 -2.41 21.26 -26.17
C THR A 605 -2.28 20.41 -24.90
N SER A 606 -2.38 21.02 -23.71
CA SER A 606 -2.29 20.31 -22.46
C SER A 606 -3.40 19.25 -22.32
N SER A 607 -3.08 18.10 -21.82
CA SER A 607 -4.04 16.99 -21.61
C SER A 607 -5.27 17.41 -20.80
N LYS A 608 -5.12 18.36 -19.88
CA LYS A 608 -6.23 18.92 -19.08
C LYS A 608 -7.14 19.81 -19.92
N PHE A 609 -6.58 20.62 -20.83
CA PHE A 609 -7.34 21.52 -21.71
C PHE A 609 -8.15 20.72 -22.74
N VAL A 610 -7.51 19.78 -23.40
CA VAL A 610 -8.19 18.87 -24.34
C VAL A 610 -9.34 18.15 -23.64
N LYS A 611 -9.06 17.57 -22.48
CA LYS A 611 -10.06 16.84 -21.69
C LYS A 611 -11.21 17.72 -21.20
N ALA A 612 -10.97 19.00 -20.91
CA ALA A 612 -12.03 19.93 -20.54
C ALA A 612 -12.96 20.20 -21.73
N LYS A 613 -12.41 20.37 -22.93
CA LYS A 613 -13.20 20.48 -24.17
C LYS A 613 -14.03 19.24 -24.44
N ASP A 614 -13.43 18.05 -24.34
CA ASP A 614 -14.09 16.77 -24.59
C ASP A 614 -15.26 16.49 -23.61
N LEU A 615 -15.11 16.94 -22.37
CA LEU A 615 -16.12 16.76 -21.31
C LEU A 615 -17.08 17.95 -21.19
N ASN A 616 -17.00 18.95 -22.11
CA ASN A 616 -17.76 20.20 -22.04
C ASN A 616 -17.63 20.94 -20.70
N ILE A 617 -16.46 20.86 -20.06
CA ILE A 617 -16.15 21.60 -18.83
C ILE A 617 -15.85 23.06 -19.20
N LEU A 618 -16.47 23.97 -18.49
CA LEU A 618 -16.25 25.39 -18.72
C LEU A 618 -14.79 25.77 -18.44
N ILE A 619 -14.14 26.33 -19.45
CA ILE A 619 -12.78 26.83 -19.35
C ILE A 619 -12.87 28.33 -19.03
N ILE A 620 -12.28 28.73 -17.92
CA ILE A 620 -12.28 30.12 -17.46
C ILE A 620 -10.86 30.63 -17.30
N THR A 621 -10.69 31.93 -17.48
CA THR A 621 -9.42 32.59 -17.18
C THR A 621 -9.31 32.91 -15.68
N GLU A 622 -8.10 33.15 -15.22
CA GLU A 622 -7.81 33.67 -13.89
C GLU A 622 -8.68 34.88 -13.55
N LYS A 623 -8.77 35.86 -14.46
CA LYS A 623 -9.60 37.05 -14.30
C LYS A 623 -11.08 36.73 -14.06
N LYS A 624 -11.61 35.71 -14.71
CA LYS A 624 -13.00 35.29 -14.52
C LYS A 624 -13.20 34.67 -13.13
N LEU A 625 -12.24 33.86 -12.65
CA LEU A 625 -12.27 33.32 -11.29
C LEU A 625 -12.27 34.44 -10.25
N LEU A 626 -11.36 35.45 -10.39
CA LEU A 626 -11.29 36.60 -9.49
C LEU A 626 -12.62 37.35 -9.46
N THR A 627 -13.24 37.57 -10.61
CA THR A 627 -14.59 38.16 -10.66
C THR A 627 -15.66 37.31 -9.94
N MET A 628 -15.56 35.96 -9.97
CA MET A 628 -16.51 35.07 -9.28
C MET A 628 -16.39 35.18 -7.76
N ILE A 629 -15.24 35.59 -7.24
CA ILE A 629 -14.99 35.75 -5.79
C ILE A 629 -15.08 37.20 -5.33
N GLY A 630 -15.39 38.13 -6.24
CA GLY A 630 -15.57 39.54 -5.94
C GLY A 630 -14.27 40.35 -5.88
N GLU A 631 -13.20 39.85 -6.51
CA GLU A 631 -11.89 40.52 -6.67
C GLU A 631 -11.63 40.96 -8.12
#